data_c08e32a4555256318a05a73921ede5b0
#
_entry.id   c08e32a4555256318a05a73921ede5b0
#
_cell.length_a   1.000
_cell.length_b   1.000
_cell.length_c   1.000
_cell.angle_alpha   90.00
_cell.angle_beta   90.00
_cell.angle_gamma   90.00
#
_symmetry.space_group_name_H-M   'P 1'
#
loop_
_entity.id
_entity.type
_entity.pdbx_description
1 polymer ?
#
loop_
_entity_poly.entity_id
_entity_poly.type
_entity_poly.pdbx_seq_one_letter_code
_entity_poly.pdbx_strand_id
1 'polypeptide(L)'
;MNAGLKPKKRLPIAKELADKSSWPNVLDFLPIDPEYSVVEITVPESLEGKTLAEADLRNSVGVFVLGLRDVMQGRFQMFPEGRTKLIQDQILLVIGREEELARLREMN
;
A
#
# COMPACT_ATOMS: atom_id res chain seq x y z
N MET A 1 -29.02 4.49 -14.31
CA MET A 1 -28.53 4.47 -14.12
C MET A 1 -27.48 4.53 -13.77
N ASN A 2 -27.37 4.36 -13.60
CA ASN A 2 -26.40 4.17 -13.16
C ASN A 2 -25.39 4.80 -13.26
N ALA A 3 -25.40 4.96 -13.80
CA ALA A 3 -24.29 5.51 -14.21
C ALA A 3 -23.87 6.64 -13.43
N GLY A 4 -24.55 7.55 -13.39
CA GLY A 4 -24.04 8.70 -12.85
C GLY A 4 -23.59 8.64 -11.49
N LEU A 5 -23.94 7.68 -10.85
CA LEU A 5 -23.62 7.68 -9.52
C LEU A 5 -22.22 7.68 -9.26
N LYS A 6 -21.48 7.03 -10.00
CA LYS A 6 -20.15 6.91 -9.70
C LYS A 6 -19.40 8.15 -9.67
N PRO A 7 -19.48 8.98 -10.61
CA PRO A 7 -18.59 10.12 -10.64
C PRO A 7 -18.73 11.02 -9.45
N LYS A 8 -19.91 11.17 -8.99
CA LYS A 8 -20.07 12.06 -7.93
C LYS A 8 -19.43 11.61 -6.70
N LYS A 9 -19.52 10.39 -6.43
CA LYS A 9 -18.95 9.91 -5.25
C LYS A 9 -17.50 10.06 -5.22
N ARG A 10 -16.88 10.09 -6.35
CA ARG A 10 -15.46 10.17 -6.39
C ARG A 10 -14.93 11.49 -5.97
N LEU A 11 -15.69 12.53 -6.05
CA LEU A 11 -15.15 13.84 -5.75
C LEU A 11 -14.62 14.00 -4.35
N PRO A 12 -15.33 13.63 -3.33
CA PRO A 12 -14.77 13.73 -1.98
C PRO A 12 -13.59 12.84 -1.80
N ILE A 13 -13.61 11.71 -2.47
CA ILE A 13 -12.51 10.81 -2.39
C ILE A 13 -11.28 11.40 -3.01
N ALA A 14 -11.45 12.14 -4.07
CA ALA A 14 -10.32 12.75 -4.73
C ALA A 14 -9.57 13.68 -3.81
N LYS A 15 -10.24 14.33 -2.89
CA LYS A 15 -9.53 15.18 -1.97
C LYS A 15 -8.62 14.40 -1.08
N GLU A 16 -9.07 13.27 -0.60
CA GLU A 16 -8.22 12.43 0.21
C GLU A 16 -7.08 11.88 -0.60
N LEU A 17 -7.33 11.63 -1.86
CA LEU A 17 -6.26 11.17 -2.72
C LEU A 17 -5.15 12.17 -2.77
N ALA A 18 -5.48 13.44 -2.85
CA ALA A 18 -4.48 14.46 -2.93
C ALA A 18 -3.57 14.42 -1.72
N ASP A 19 -4.13 14.18 -0.54
CA ASP A 19 -3.34 14.14 0.65
C ASP A 19 -2.33 13.00 0.63
N LYS A 20 -2.78 11.80 0.28
CA LYS A 20 -1.88 10.67 0.30
C LYS A 20 -0.93 10.65 -0.87
N SER A 21 -1.33 11.19 -1.99
CA SER A 21 -0.47 11.12 -3.16
C SER A 21 0.77 12.00 -3.01
N SER A 22 0.81 12.86 -1.99
CA SER A 22 2.00 13.66 -1.76
C SER A 22 3.02 12.92 -0.89
N TRP A 23 2.70 11.74 -0.40
CA TRP A 23 3.64 10.97 0.42
C TRP A 23 4.76 10.43 -0.46
N PRO A 24 6.01 10.48 0.03
CA PRO A 24 7.17 10.19 -0.82
C PRO A 24 7.20 8.82 -1.46
N ASN A 25 6.76 7.79 -0.77
CA ASN A 25 6.87 6.44 -1.32
C ASN A 25 5.57 5.87 -1.81
N VAL A 26 4.51 6.67 -1.84
CA VAL A 26 3.21 6.18 -2.26
C VAL A 26 3.02 6.43 -3.73
N LEU A 27 2.86 5.36 -4.49
CA LEU A 27 2.69 5.43 -5.93
C LEU A 27 1.24 5.57 -6.33
N ASP A 28 0.36 4.98 -5.55
CA ASP A 28 -1.05 5.04 -5.84
C ASP A 28 -1.82 4.64 -4.60
N PHE A 29 -3.09 4.99 -4.52
CA PHE A 29 -3.89 4.52 -3.42
C PHE A 29 -5.36 4.53 -3.80
N LEU A 30 -6.13 3.72 -3.08
CA LEU A 30 -7.54 3.56 -3.34
C LEU A 30 -8.28 3.55 -2.01
N PRO A 31 -9.12 4.54 -1.74
CA PRO A 31 -9.87 4.53 -0.50
C PRO A 31 -10.97 3.48 -0.57
N ILE A 32 -11.03 2.64 0.44
CA ILE A 32 -12.03 1.59 0.52
C ILE A 32 -13.25 2.09 1.28
N ASP A 33 -13.00 2.80 2.37
CA ASP A 33 -14.07 3.46 3.12
C ASP A 33 -13.40 4.58 3.91
N PRO A 34 -14.11 5.29 4.75
CA PRO A 34 -13.51 6.44 5.45
C PRO A 34 -12.29 6.09 6.27
N GLU A 35 -12.17 4.86 6.73
CA GLU A 35 -11.07 4.49 7.62
C GLU A 35 -9.96 3.72 6.94
N TYR A 36 -10.23 3.06 5.82
CA TYR A 36 -9.26 2.14 5.22
C TYR A 36 -8.94 2.52 3.80
N SER A 37 -7.67 2.41 3.45
CA SER A 37 -7.23 2.64 2.08
C SER A 37 -6.25 1.56 1.66
N VAL A 38 -6.19 1.32 0.37
CA VAL A 38 -5.18 0.47 -0.22
C VAL A 38 -4.15 1.37 -0.87
N VAL A 39 -2.88 1.11 -0.57
CA VAL A 39 -1.79 1.97 -1.01
C VAL A 39 -0.73 1.13 -1.72
N GLU A 40 -0.21 1.63 -2.84
CA GLU A 40 0.95 1.04 -3.49
C GLU A 40 2.16 1.83 -3.05
N ILE A 41 3.12 1.16 -2.44
CA ILE A 41 4.28 1.83 -1.89
C ILE A 41 5.53 1.03 -2.22
N THR A 42 6.63 1.71 -2.52
CA THR A 42 7.89 1.02 -2.74
C THR A 42 8.36 0.41 -1.44
N VAL A 43 9.14 -0.67 -1.53
CA VAL A 43 9.65 -1.33 -0.34
C VAL A 43 10.54 -0.34 0.42
N PRO A 44 10.24 -0.07 1.70
CA PRO A 44 11.09 0.81 2.48
C PRO A 44 12.49 0.25 2.63
N GLU A 45 13.47 1.12 2.67
CA GLU A 45 14.86 0.68 2.78
C GLU A 45 15.09 -0.20 4.00
N SER A 46 14.45 0.14 5.10
CA SER A 46 14.65 -0.62 6.33
C SER A 46 14.15 -2.05 6.24
N LEU A 47 13.32 -2.35 5.25
CA LEU A 47 12.80 -3.69 5.09
C LEU A 47 13.50 -4.50 4.02
N GLU A 48 14.41 -3.89 3.27
CA GLU A 48 15.10 -4.60 2.21
C GLU A 48 15.93 -5.73 2.79
N GLY A 49 15.84 -6.89 2.17
CA GLY A 49 16.56 -8.05 2.63
C GLY A 49 15.83 -8.89 3.65
N LYS A 50 14.74 -8.39 4.19
CA LYS A 50 13.94 -9.16 5.13
C LYS A 50 12.83 -9.89 4.41
N THR A 51 12.35 -10.97 5.01
CA THR A 51 11.15 -11.61 4.49
C THR A 51 9.93 -10.88 5.02
N LEU A 52 8.79 -11.15 4.43
CA LEU A 52 7.55 -10.57 4.94
C LEU A 52 7.30 -10.98 6.39
N ALA A 53 7.61 -12.22 6.72
CA ALA A 53 7.44 -12.68 8.10
C ALA A 53 8.34 -11.91 9.04
N GLU A 54 9.57 -11.64 8.63
CA GLU A 54 10.49 -10.88 9.47
C GLU A 54 10.08 -9.44 9.61
N ALA A 55 9.53 -8.86 8.56
CA ALA A 55 9.05 -7.49 8.62
C ALA A 55 7.84 -7.37 9.53
N ASP A 56 7.01 -8.40 9.55
CA ASP A 56 5.87 -8.49 10.45
C ASP A 56 5.03 -7.21 10.46
N LEU A 57 4.68 -6.76 9.27
CA LEU A 57 4.00 -5.47 9.13
C LEU A 57 2.64 -5.47 9.80
N ARG A 58 2.01 -6.63 9.88
CA ARG A 58 0.71 -6.71 10.51
C ARG A 58 0.79 -6.38 11.99
N ASN A 59 1.80 -6.86 12.69
CA ASN A 59 1.93 -6.60 14.11
C ASN A 59 2.71 -5.33 14.42
N SER A 60 3.72 -5.03 13.63
CA SER A 60 4.56 -3.88 13.95
C SER A 60 3.94 -2.57 13.48
N VAL A 61 3.19 -2.59 12.39
CA VAL A 61 2.61 -1.38 11.82
C VAL A 61 1.09 -1.41 11.81
N GLY A 62 0.52 -2.58 11.58
CA GLY A 62 -0.92 -2.74 11.55
C GLY A 62 -1.50 -2.80 10.16
N VAL A 63 -0.68 -2.99 9.14
CA VAL A 63 -1.17 -3.07 7.77
C VAL A 63 -1.09 -4.48 7.25
N PHE A 64 -1.95 -4.80 6.28
CA PHE A 64 -1.92 -6.08 5.60
C PHE A 64 -1.31 -5.92 4.23
N VAL A 65 -0.41 -6.82 3.86
CA VAL A 65 0.17 -6.84 2.52
C VAL A 65 -0.73 -7.69 1.64
N LEU A 66 -1.37 -7.05 0.68
CA LEU A 66 -2.26 -7.73 -0.24
C LEU A 66 -1.51 -8.31 -1.42
N GLY A 67 -0.48 -7.64 -1.86
CA GLY A 67 0.24 -8.08 -3.03
C GLY A 67 1.63 -7.52 -3.11
N LEU A 68 2.39 -8.07 -4.02
CA LEU A 68 3.77 -7.67 -4.25
C LEU A 68 4.03 -7.68 -5.74
N ARG A 69 4.48 -6.56 -6.26
CA ARG A 69 4.79 -6.46 -7.68
C ARG A 69 6.29 -6.34 -7.87
N ASP A 70 6.85 -7.20 -8.70
CA ASP A 70 8.26 -7.11 -9.05
C ASP A 70 8.37 -6.26 -10.31
N VAL A 71 8.90 -5.07 -10.16
CA VAL A 71 8.95 -4.13 -11.27
C VAL A 71 9.84 -4.64 -12.38
N MET A 72 10.95 -5.25 -12.03
CA MET A 72 11.90 -5.71 -13.03
C MET A 72 11.32 -6.81 -13.90
N GLN A 73 10.56 -7.72 -13.31
CA GLN A 73 10.01 -8.84 -14.05
C GLN A 73 8.55 -8.61 -14.45
N GLY A 74 7.94 -7.58 -13.95
CA GLY A 74 6.55 -7.30 -14.27
C GLY A 74 5.58 -8.30 -13.69
N ARG A 75 5.98 -9.00 -12.64
CA ARG A 75 5.13 -10.03 -12.05
C ARG A 75 4.43 -9.51 -10.82
N PHE A 76 3.19 -9.90 -10.67
CA PHE A 76 2.41 -9.52 -9.51
C PHE A 76 1.99 -10.77 -8.75
N GLN A 77 2.24 -10.77 -7.46
CA GLN A 77 1.91 -11.89 -6.61
C GLN A 77 0.89 -11.45 -5.56
N MET A 78 -0.29 -12.05 -5.61
CA MET A 78 -1.33 -11.75 -4.64
C MET A 78 -1.12 -12.58 -3.41
N PHE A 79 -1.26 -11.97 -2.24
CA PHE A 79 -1.09 -12.65 -0.96
C PHE A 79 0.23 -13.40 -0.87
N PRO A 80 1.35 -12.69 -0.98
CA PRO A 80 2.66 -13.35 -0.93
C PRO A 80 2.86 -14.03 0.42
N GLU A 81 3.62 -15.12 0.38
CA GLU A 81 3.89 -15.88 1.59
C GLU A 81 4.88 -15.17 2.49
N GLY A 82 4.86 -15.54 3.77
CA GLY A 82 5.74 -14.92 4.73
C GLY A 82 7.22 -15.08 4.43
N ARG A 83 7.60 -16.14 3.70
CA ARG A 83 9.00 -16.35 3.36
C ARG A 83 9.46 -15.52 2.17
N THR A 84 8.56 -14.79 1.55
CA THR A 84 8.92 -13.94 0.42
C THR A 84 9.85 -12.84 0.87
N LYS A 85 10.99 -12.71 0.17
CA LYS A 85 11.98 -11.72 0.54
C LYS A 85 11.66 -10.39 -0.13
N LEU A 86 11.82 -9.32 0.61
CA LEU A 86 11.59 -7.98 0.10
C LEU A 86 12.88 -7.42 -0.44
N ILE A 87 12.82 -6.91 -1.65
CA ILE A 87 13.99 -6.33 -2.30
C ILE A 87 13.62 -5.00 -2.92
N GLN A 88 14.64 -4.31 -3.38
CA GLN A 88 14.51 -2.92 -3.77
C GLN A 88 13.54 -2.68 -4.91
N ASP A 89 13.51 -3.42 -5.93
CA ASP A 89 12.68 -3.12 -7.09
C ASP A 89 11.31 -3.75 -7.00
N GLN A 90 10.68 -3.62 -5.85
CA GLN A 90 9.36 -4.16 -5.63
C GLN A 90 8.40 -3.10 -5.11
N ILE A 91 7.13 -3.31 -5.38
CA ILE A 91 6.06 -2.44 -4.91
C ILE A 91 5.13 -3.28 -4.06
N LEU A 92 4.86 -2.79 -2.85
CA LEU A 92 3.94 -3.44 -1.95
C LEU A 92 2.55 -2.85 -2.12
N LEU A 93 1.55 -3.72 -2.19
CA LEU A 93 0.16 -3.30 -2.17
C LEU A 93 -0.35 -3.62 -0.78
N VAL A 94 -0.64 -2.60 0.01
CA VAL A 94 -1.02 -2.79 1.40
C VAL A 94 -2.34 -2.10 1.69
N ILE A 95 -3.03 -2.59 2.71
CA ILE A 95 -4.27 -1.98 3.17
C ILE A 95 -4.13 -1.69 4.66
N GLY A 96 -4.63 -0.54 5.08
CA GLY A 96 -4.58 -0.17 6.47
C GLY A 96 -5.33 1.12 6.71
N ARG A 97 -5.34 1.53 7.96
CA ARG A 97 -5.93 2.80 8.33
C ARG A 97 -4.93 3.92 8.12
N GLU A 98 -5.44 5.13 8.17
CA GLU A 98 -4.62 6.30 7.94
C GLU A 98 -3.38 6.32 8.83
N GLU A 99 -3.54 6.12 10.12
CA GLU A 99 -2.40 6.20 11.02
C GLU A 99 -1.44 5.04 10.82
N GLU A 100 -1.95 3.89 10.42
CA GLU A 100 -1.08 2.74 10.15
C GLU A 100 -0.28 2.95 8.88
N LEU A 101 -0.93 3.48 7.87
CA LEU A 101 -0.24 3.77 6.61
C LEU A 101 0.80 4.87 6.82
N ALA A 102 0.50 5.83 7.68
CA ALA A 102 1.46 6.87 7.99
C ALA A 102 2.69 6.31 8.69
N ARG A 103 2.50 5.33 9.57
CA ARG A 103 3.64 4.69 10.22
C ARG A 103 4.49 3.94 9.22
N LEU A 104 3.85 3.27 8.29
CA LEU A 104 4.58 2.55 7.26
C LEU A 104 5.42 3.53 6.43
N ARG A 105 4.84 4.66 6.09
CA ARG A 105 5.56 5.67 5.33
C ARG A 105 6.80 6.16 6.04
N GLU A 106 6.75 6.21 7.35
CA GLU A 106 7.86 6.73 8.13
C GLU A 106 8.97 5.73 8.36
N MET A 107 8.81 4.51 7.89
CA MET A 107 9.82 3.49 8.11
C MET A 107 11.07 3.66 7.27
N ASN A 108 11.08 4.53 6.38
CA ASN A 108 12.21 4.69 5.50
C ASN A 108 13.53 5.02 6.19
#